data_f6fc2edc9c0ad4d4dcdc0818b35c9f4a
#
_entry.id   f6fc2edc9c0ad4d4dcdc0818b35c9f4a
#
_cell.length_a   1.000
_cell.length_b   1.000
_cell.length_c   1.000
_cell.angle_alpha   90.00
_cell.angle_beta   90.00
_cell.angle_gamma   90.00
#
_symmetry.space_group_name_H-M   'P 1'
#
loop_
_entity.id
_entity.type
_entity.pdbx_description
1 polymer ?
#
loop_
_entity_poly.entity_id
_entity_poly.type
_entity_poly.pdbx_seq_one_letter_code
_entity_poly.pdbx_strand_id
1 'polypeptide(L)'
;MTTPQDLFSIAGKTALVTGGSRGIGLMIASAYVDAGAAVFISSRKAEVCDAVAAELSERGQCVSLPADLSSEAECRRLADAVAEATGGSLDILVNNAGATWGAPLAETDEAAFERVLALNVKGVFHLTRFLTPALQAAGSEEDPARVINIGSIDGIHVPTLETYAYSASKAAVHQLTRHLARFLAPTVTVNAIAPGPFESKMMAATLEAFGDQIASSAPLKRIGRPDDMGGTAIFLASRGGSYLTGAVIPVDGGIATVGAGRL
;
A
#
# COMPACT_ATOMS: atom_id res chain seq x y z
N MET A 1 9.31 -10.87 28.90
CA MET A 1 8.36 -9.90 28.31
C MET A 1 9.03 -9.29 27.07
N THR A 2 8.33 -9.20 25.96
CA THR A 2 8.82 -8.55 24.74
C THR A 2 8.98 -7.06 25.00
N THR A 3 10.10 -6.45 24.62
CA THR A 3 10.30 -5.00 24.78
C THR A 3 9.47 -4.23 23.75
N PRO A 4 9.15 -2.94 23.97
CA PRO A 4 8.49 -2.12 22.94
C PRO A 4 9.28 -2.08 21.63
N GLN A 5 10.61 -2.07 21.69
CA GLN A 5 11.48 -2.12 20.53
C GLN A 5 11.28 -3.41 19.74
N ASP A 6 11.21 -4.56 20.42
CA ASP A 6 10.97 -5.85 19.76
C ASP A 6 9.56 -5.93 19.16
N LEU A 7 8.55 -5.34 19.84
CA LEU A 7 7.16 -5.35 19.34
C LEU A 7 6.99 -4.64 18.01
N PHE A 8 7.74 -3.56 17.77
CA PHE A 8 7.61 -2.76 16.56
C PHE A 8 8.79 -2.95 15.58
N SER A 9 9.72 -3.88 15.86
CA SER A 9 10.81 -4.20 14.96
C SER A 9 10.34 -4.98 13.76
N ILE A 10 10.85 -4.60 12.58
CA ILE A 10 10.78 -5.35 11.34
C ILE A 10 12.19 -5.65 10.78
N ALA A 11 13.22 -5.46 11.61
CA ALA A 11 14.59 -5.74 11.23
C ALA A 11 14.77 -7.21 10.83
N GLY A 12 15.45 -7.43 9.70
CA GLY A 12 15.70 -8.75 9.14
C GLY A 12 14.52 -9.37 8.37
N LYS A 13 13.34 -8.72 8.34
CA LYS A 13 12.22 -9.16 7.50
C LYS A 13 12.44 -8.79 6.04
N THR A 14 11.85 -9.58 5.14
CA THR A 14 11.81 -9.32 3.70
C THR A 14 10.49 -8.67 3.31
N ALA A 15 10.52 -7.59 2.52
CA ALA A 15 9.34 -6.85 2.13
C ALA A 15 9.30 -6.54 0.64
N LEU A 16 8.17 -6.77 -0.02
CA LEU A 16 7.89 -6.25 -1.36
C LEU A 16 6.93 -5.04 -1.25
N VAL A 17 7.34 -3.90 -1.81
CA VAL A 17 6.50 -2.68 -1.90
C VAL A 17 6.24 -2.34 -3.35
N THR A 18 5.00 -2.55 -3.81
CA THR A 18 4.60 -2.19 -5.18
C THR A 18 4.30 -0.69 -5.29
N GLY A 19 4.65 -0.07 -6.43
CA GLY A 19 4.60 1.39 -6.56
C GLY A 19 5.61 2.10 -5.65
N GLY A 20 6.70 1.41 -5.24
CA GLY A 20 7.68 1.86 -4.25
C GLY A 20 8.59 2.99 -4.70
N SER A 21 8.54 3.40 -5.98
CA SER A 21 9.44 4.41 -6.52
C SER A 21 8.98 5.86 -6.33
N ARG A 22 7.84 6.11 -5.68
CA ARG A 22 7.31 7.47 -5.42
C ARG A 22 6.13 7.47 -4.46
N GLY A 23 5.79 8.67 -3.93
CA GLY A 23 4.60 8.90 -3.10
C GLY A 23 4.51 7.95 -1.90
N ILE A 24 3.32 7.48 -1.59
CA ILE A 24 3.06 6.59 -0.44
C ILE A 24 3.93 5.34 -0.46
N GLY A 25 4.11 4.71 -1.63
CA GLY A 25 4.96 3.54 -1.74
C GLY A 25 6.43 3.82 -1.38
N LEU A 26 6.96 4.97 -1.79
CA LEU A 26 8.32 5.39 -1.41
C LEU A 26 8.41 5.71 0.08
N MET A 27 7.39 6.36 0.67
CA MET A 27 7.34 6.63 2.10
C MET A 27 7.44 5.32 2.92
N ILE A 28 6.69 4.30 2.50
CA ILE A 28 6.70 2.99 3.14
C ILE A 28 8.03 2.27 2.91
N ALA A 29 8.54 2.23 1.67
CA ALA A 29 9.80 1.57 1.35
C ALA A 29 10.97 2.19 2.11
N SER A 30 11.05 3.53 2.17
CA SER A 30 12.04 4.27 2.94
C SER A 30 11.99 3.91 4.42
N ALA A 31 10.78 3.96 5.03
CA ALA A 31 10.61 3.62 6.43
C ALA A 31 10.99 2.16 6.74
N TYR A 32 10.74 1.23 5.83
CA TYR A 32 11.10 -0.18 6.00
C TYR A 32 12.61 -0.41 5.89
N VAL A 33 13.28 0.27 4.93
CA VAL A 33 14.75 0.24 4.83
C VAL A 33 15.38 0.79 6.11
N ASP A 34 14.90 1.94 6.59
CA ASP A 34 15.40 2.58 7.83
C ASP A 34 15.14 1.72 9.08
N ALA A 35 14.07 0.90 9.06
CA ALA A 35 13.76 -0.06 10.11
C ALA A 35 14.53 -1.40 9.99
N GLY A 36 15.44 -1.52 9.02
CA GLY A 36 16.32 -2.69 8.85
C GLY A 36 15.71 -3.87 8.12
N ALA A 37 14.61 -3.69 7.39
CA ALA A 37 14.08 -4.71 6.50
C ALA A 37 14.84 -4.77 5.17
N ALA A 38 14.91 -5.96 4.55
CA ALA A 38 15.34 -6.13 3.16
C ALA A 38 14.15 -5.82 2.24
N VAL A 39 14.23 -4.72 1.49
CA VAL A 39 13.10 -4.19 0.71
C VAL A 39 13.28 -4.46 -0.78
N PHE A 40 12.25 -4.98 -1.41
CA PHE A 40 12.11 -5.06 -2.85
C PHE A 40 11.08 -4.02 -3.27
N ILE A 41 11.43 -3.13 -4.21
CA ILE A 41 10.49 -2.17 -4.77
C ILE A 41 10.14 -2.52 -6.21
N SER A 42 8.88 -2.33 -6.59
CA SER A 42 8.41 -2.55 -7.96
C SER A 42 7.68 -1.31 -8.48
N SER A 43 7.96 -0.94 -9.72
CA SER A 43 7.21 0.07 -10.47
C SER A 43 7.36 -0.19 -11.97
N ARG A 44 6.51 0.42 -12.81
CA ARG A 44 6.51 0.20 -14.28
C ARG A 44 7.73 0.77 -15.00
N LYS A 45 8.31 1.87 -14.49
CA LYS A 45 9.46 2.55 -15.11
C LYS A 45 10.74 2.02 -14.46
N ALA A 46 11.44 1.13 -15.16
CA ALA A 46 12.66 0.50 -14.65
C ALA A 46 13.69 1.54 -14.20
N GLU A 47 14.05 2.49 -15.06
CA GLU A 47 15.05 3.53 -14.76
C GLU A 47 14.76 4.29 -13.46
N VAL A 48 13.47 4.64 -13.21
CA VAL A 48 13.07 5.34 -11.98
C VAL A 48 13.11 4.41 -10.77
N CYS A 49 12.71 3.14 -10.97
CA CYS A 49 12.74 2.15 -9.90
C CYS A 49 14.17 1.84 -9.48
N ASP A 50 15.07 1.66 -10.45
CA ASP A 50 16.49 1.37 -10.24
C ASP A 50 17.19 2.53 -9.51
N ALA A 51 16.94 3.77 -9.95
CA ALA A 51 17.52 4.95 -9.30
C ALA A 51 17.08 5.08 -7.83
N VAL A 52 15.80 4.87 -7.53
CA VAL A 52 15.28 4.92 -6.16
C VAL A 52 15.82 3.75 -5.32
N ALA A 53 15.92 2.55 -5.89
CA ALA A 53 16.52 1.42 -5.16
C ALA A 53 18.00 1.69 -4.82
N ALA A 54 18.77 2.29 -5.73
CA ALA A 54 20.14 2.68 -5.47
C ALA A 54 20.26 3.71 -4.34
N GLU A 55 19.41 4.75 -4.35
CA GLU A 55 19.36 5.76 -3.28
C GLU A 55 19.03 5.12 -1.92
N LEU A 56 17.98 4.29 -1.86
CA LEU A 56 17.60 3.61 -0.63
C LEU A 56 18.69 2.63 -0.14
N SER A 57 19.45 2.05 -1.06
CA SER A 57 20.54 1.11 -0.73
C SER A 57 21.72 1.76 0.00
N GLU A 58 21.81 3.10 0.00
CA GLU A 58 22.80 3.82 0.82
C GLU A 58 22.50 3.71 2.33
N ARG A 59 21.25 3.37 2.72
CA ARG A 59 20.79 3.31 4.11
C ARG A 59 20.48 1.88 4.58
N GLY A 60 20.23 0.96 3.67
CA GLY A 60 19.89 -0.43 3.97
C GLY A 60 19.71 -1.25 2.70
N GLN A 61 19.17 -2.45 2.78
CA GLN A 61 19.02 -3.30 1.61
C GLN A 61 17.76 -2.91 0.82
N CYS A 62 17.93 -2.49 -0.44
CA CYS A 62 16.85 -2.22 -1.37
C CYS A 62 17.16 -2.74 -2.78
N VAL A 63 16.23 -3.47 -3.40
CA VAL A 63 16.37 -4.06 -4.73
C VAL A 63 15.20 -3.63 -5.61
N SER A 64 15.49 -3.27 -6.86
CA SER A 64 14.50 -2.93 -7.88
C SER A 64 14.04 -4.17 -8.64
N LEU A 65 12.71 -4.37 -8.72
CA LEU A 65 12.08 -5.42 -9.53
C LEU A 65 10.94 -4.80 -10.37
N PRO A 66 11.23 -4.19 -11.53
CA PRO A 66 10.22 -3.49 -12.32
C PRO A 66 9.16 -4.43 -12.90
N ALA A 67 7.86 -4.01 -12.82
CA ALA A 67 6.74 -4.74 -13.38
C ALA A 67 5.53 -3.84 -13.64
N ASP A 68 4.70 -4.19 -14.63
CA ASP A 68 3.37 -3.59 -14.84
C ASP A 68 2.27 -4.49 -14.29
N LEU A 69 1.80 -4.18 -13.10
CA LEU A 69 0.83 -4.99 -12.38
C LEU A 69 -0.61 -4.89 -12.92
N SER A 70 -0.84 -4.19 -14.01
CA SER A 70 -2.11 -4.26 -14.73
C SER A 70 -2.27 -5.56 -15.55
N SER A 71 -1.20 -6.33 -15.71
CA SER A 71 -1.14 -7.63 -16.39
C SER A 71 -0.97 -8.78 -15.40
N GLU A 72 -1.80 -9.83 -15.51
CA GLU A 72 -1.65 -11.05 -14.71
C GLU A 72 -0.29 -11.73 -14.95
N ALA A 73 0.18 -11.77 -16.20
CA ALA A 73 1.46 -12.36 -16.56
C ALA A 73 2.62 -11.63 -15.86
N GLU A 74 2.58 -10.30 -15.81
CA GLU A 74 3.60 -9.50 -15.12
C GLU A 74 3.51 -9.65 -13.59
N CYS A 75 2.31 -9.79 -13.02
CA CYS A 75 2.16 -10.14 -11.60
C CYS A 75 2.81 -11.48 -11.28
N ARG A 76 2.65 -12.49 -12.16
CA ARG A 76 3.31 -13.80 -12.00
C ARG A 76 4.84 -13.66 -12.10
N ARG A 77 5.32 -13.00 -13.15
CA ARG A 77 6.77 -12.77 -13.35
C ARG A 77 7.40 -12.08 -12.15
N LEU A 78 6.75 -11.04 -11.61
CA LEU A 78 7.23 -10.37 -10.40
C LEU A 78 7.23 -11.31 -9.18
N ALA A 79 6.18 -12.10 -9.00
CA ALA A 79 6.12 -13.06 -7.90
C ALA A 79 7.23 -14.12 -7.98
N ASP A 80 7.49 -14.63 -9.17
CA ASP A 80 8.57 -15.61 -9.42
C ASP A 80 9.95 -14.97 -9.12
N ALA A 81 10.19 -13.73 -9.57
CA ALA A 81 11.43 -13.00 -9.29
C ALA A 81 11.64 -12.72 -7.79
N VAL A 82 10.56 -12.37 -7.07
CA VAL A 82 10.61 -12.18 -5.61
C VAL A 82 10.90 -13.51 -4.91
N ALA A 83 10.23 -14.59 -5.30
CA ALA A 83 10.46 -15.92 -4.71
C ALA A 83 11.92 -16.38 -4.93
N GLU A 84 12.48 -16.17 -6.12
CA GLU A 84 13.89 -16.44 -6.39
C GLU A 84 14.82 -15.61 -5.50
N ALA A 85 14.61 -14.29 -5.42
CA ALA A 85 15.45 -13.37 -4.67
C ALA A 85 15.37 -13.57 -3.15
N THR A 86 14.25 -14.12 -2.63
CA THR A 86 14.02 -14.33 -1.19
C THR A 86 14.17 -15.81 -0.76
N GLY A 87 14.57 -16.70 -1.67
CA GLY A 87 14.61 -18.14 -1.38
C GLY A 87 13.23 -18.74 -1.10
N GLY A 88 12.17 -18.16 -1.64
CA GLY A 88 10.79 -18.64 -1.50
C GLY A 88 10.08 -18.19 -0.23
N SER A 89 10.62 -17.21 0.52
CA SER A 89 10.06 -16.71 1.80
C SER A 89 9.91 -15.20 1.77
N LEU A 90 8.69 -14.70 1.92
CA LEU A 90 8.37 -13.26 1.94
C LEU A 90 7.55 -12.91 3.19
N ASP A 91 8.09 -12.06 4.06
CA ASP A 91 7.41 -11.66 5.29
C ASP A 91 6.31 -10.63 5.06
N ILE A 92 6.54 -9.66 4.16
CA ILE A 92 5.66 -8.49 4.02
C ILE A 92 5.39 -8.21 2.54
N LEU A 93 4.12 -8.14 2.17
CA LEU A 93 3.66 -7.64 0.86
C LEU A 93 2.87 -6.35 1.04
N VAL A 94 3.33 -5.25 0.42
CA VAL A 94 2.60 -3.99 0.35
C VAL A 94 2.06 -3.79 -1.07
N ASN A 95 0.77 -3.97 -1.25
CA ASN A 95 0.05 -3.68 -2.49
C ASN A 95 -0.31 -2.20 -2.54
N ASN A 96 0.62 -1.37 -3.03
CA ASN A 96 0.44 0.08 -3.12
C ASN A 96 0.30 0.58 -4.57
N ALA A 97 0.79 -0.16 -5.57
CA ALA A 97 0.64 0.26 -6.96
C ALA A 97 -0.83 0.56 -7.30
N GLY A 98 -1.09 1.72 -7.86
CA GLY A 98 -2.44 2.15 -8.18
C GLY A 98 -2.49 3.29 -9.20
N ALA A 99 -3.65 3.46 -9.78
CA ALA A 99 -3.98 4.53 -10.71
C ALA A 99 -5.29 5.20 -10.30
N THR A 100 -5.43 6.46 -10.67
CA THR A 100 -6.69 7.21 -10.58
C THR A 100 -7.08 7.74 -11.94
N TRP A 101 -8.37 7.96 -12.11
CA TRP A 101 -8.94 8.67 -13.22
C TRP A 101 -10.19 9.41 -12.75
N GLY A 102 -10.36 10.65 -13.20
CA GLY A 102 -11.52 11.48 -12.92
C GLY A 102 -11.99 12.19 -14.18
N ALA A 103 -13.28 12.17 -14.40
CA ALA A 103 -13.97 12.87 -15.48
C ALA A 103 -15.45 13.05 -15.09
N PRO A 104 -16.18 14.02 -15.69
CA PRO A 104 -17.62 14.10 -15.52
C PRO A 104 -18.31 12.77 -15.82
N LEU A 105 -19.42 12.49 -15.13
CA LEU A 105 -20.11 11.19 -15.24
C LEU A 105 -20.39 10.80 -16.69
N ALA A 106 -20.83 11.76 -17.51
CA ALA A 106 -21.14 11.51 -18.93
C ALA A 106 -19.90 11.22 -19.81
N GLU A 107 -18.69 11.52 -19.34
CA GLU A 107 -17.44 11.37 -20.07
C GLU A 107 -16.60 10.18 -19.55
N THR A 108 -17.06 9.51 -18.51
CA THR A 108 -16.37 8.34 -17.95
C THR A 108 -16.67 7.11 -18.81
N ASP A 109 -15.67 6.67 -19.59
CA ASP A 109 -15.78 5.55 -20.51
C ASP A 109 -15.33 4.22 -19.89
N GLU A 110 -15.62 3.11 -20.60
CA GLU A 110 -15.25 1.76 -20.20
C GLU A 110 -13.72 1.58 -20.09
N ALA A 111 -12.96 2.19 -21.00
CA ALA A 111 -11.50 2.04 -21.03
C ALA A 111 -10.83 2.68 -19.80
N ALA A 112 -11.35 3.82 -19.34
CA ALA A 112 -10.90 4.46 -18.09
C ALA A 112 -11.23 3.58 -16.87
N PHE A 113 -12.44 3.01 -16.84
CA PHE A 113 -12.88 2.11 -15.78
C PHE A 113 -12.01 0.85 -15.72
N GLU A 114 -11.83 0.16 -16.85
CA GLU A 114 -11.02 -1.06 -16.93
C GLU A 114 -9.56 -0.82 -16.55
N ARG A 115 -8.95 0.28 -16.99
CA ARG A 115 -7.57 0.62 -16.63
C ARG A 115 -7.37 0.76 -15.12
N VAL A 116 -8.32 1.40 -14.43
CA VAL A 116 -8.27 1.57 -12.98
C VAL A 116 -8.49 0.24 -12.26
N LEU A 117 -9.50 -0.54 -12.67
CA LEU A 117 -9.80 -1.84 -12.05
C LEU A 117 -8.70 -2.87 -12.31
N ALA A 118 -8.11 -2.88 -13.49
CA ALA A 118 -7.02 -3.80 -13.84
C ALA A 118 -5.84 -3.67 -12.86
N LEU A 119 -5.40 -2.45 -12.57
CA LEU A 119 -4.28 -2.23 -11.66
C LEU A 119 -4.71 -2.30 -10.19
N ASN A 120 -5.78 -1.56 -9.81
CA ASN A 120 -6.11 -1.36 -8.40
C ASN A 120 -6.76 -2.59 -7.75
N VAL A 121 -7.43 -3.45 -8.52
CA VAL A 121 -8.17 -4.60 -8.00
C VAL A 121 -7.58 -5.91 -8.49
N LYS A 122 -7.54 -6.13 -9.83
CA LYS A 122 -7.04 -7.37 -10.41
C LYS A 122 -5.56 -7.57 -10.08
N GLY A 123 -4.73 -6.51 -10.20
CA GLY A 123 -3.31 -6.55 -9.86
C GLY A 123 -3.05 -6.92 -8.40
N VAL A 124 -3.79 -6.32 -7.46
CA VAL A 124 -3.72 -6.67 -6.02
C VAL A 124 -4.05 -8.14 -5.78
N PHE A 125 -5.13 -8.63 -6.41
CA PHE A 125 -5.55 -10.02 -6.27
C PHE A 125 -4.52 -10.99 -6.87
N HIS A 126 -4.09 -10.76 -8.13
CA HIS A 126 -3.16 -11.66 -8.81
C HIS A 126 -1.82 -11.75 -8.12
N LEU A 127 -1.23 -10.60 -7.75
CA LEU A 127 0.06 -10.59 -7.07
C LEU A 127 -0.01 -11.27 -5.70
N THR A 128 -1.04 -10.98 -4.89
CA THR A 128 -1.24 -11.65 -3.61
C THR A 128 -1.39 -13.17 -3.79
N ARG A 129 -2.21 -13.60 -4.77
CA ARG A 129 -2.41 -15.02 -5.09
C ARG A 129 -1.09 -15.71 -5.45
N PHE A 130 -0.26 -15.10 -6.30
CA PHE A 130 1.00 -15.73 -6.73
C PHE A 130 2.06 -15.73 -5.63
N LEU A 131 2.06 -14.74 -4.72
CA LEU A 131 2.96 -14.69 -3.58
C LEU A 131 2.46 -15.45 -2.35
N THR A 132 1.22 -15.96 -2.34
CA THR A 132 0.68 -16.73 -1.21
C THR A 132 1.60 -17.85 -0.73
N PRO A 133 2.22 -18.67 -1.60
CA PRO A 133 3.14 -19.70 -1.13
C PRO A 133 4.34 -19.14 -0.36
N ALA A 134 4.95 -18.04 -0.84
CA ALA A 134 6.09 -17.40 -0.20
C ALA A 134 5.70 -16.73 1.14
N LEU A 135 4.52 -16.11 1.20
CA LEU A 135 3.97 -15.55 2.43
C LEU A 135 3.69 -16.63 3.49
N GLN A 136 3.09 -17.76 3.07
CA GLN A 136 2.83 -18.89 3.97
C GLN A 136 4.12 -19.58 4.43
N ALA A 137 5.17 -19.57 3.60
CA ALA A 137 6.48 -20.11 3.99
C ALA A 137 7.20 -19.24 5.03
N ALA A 138 6.97 -17.92 5.01
CA ALA A 138 7.53 -16.98 6.00
C ALA A 138 6.72 -16.94 7.30
N GLY A 139 5.39 -17.08 7.21
CA GLY A 139 4.48 -16.88 8.34
C GLY A 139 4.26 -18.12 9.19
N SER A 140 4.02 -17.90 10.49
CA SER A 140 3.54 -18.89 11.46
C SER A 140 2.29 -18.41 12.18
N GLU A 141 1.71 -19.20 13.07
CA GLU A 141 0.59 -18.77 13.90
C GLU A 141 1.01 -17.70 14.95
N GLU A 142 2.27 -17.76 15.42
CA GLU A 142 2.81 -16.82 16.41
C GLU A 142 3.32 -15.51 15.78
N ASP A 143 3.84 -15.58 14.56
CA ASP A 143 4.29 -14.42 13.77
C ASP A 143 3.87 -14.58 12.30
N PRO A 144 2.61 -14.28 11.97
CA PRO A 144 2.11 -14.40 10.60
C PRO A 144 2.88 -13.50 9.63
N ALA A 145 2.95 -13.86 8.35
CA ALA A 145 3.32 -12.91 7.31
C ALA A 145 2.26 -11.81 7.15
N ARG A 146 2.60 -10.73 6.51
CA ARG A 146 1.77 -9.52 6.42
C ARG A 146 1.45 -9.14 4.99
N VAL A 147 0.16 -8.98 4.68
CA VAL A 147 -0.29 -8.31 3.46
C VAL A 147 -0.94 -6.99 3.85
N ILE A 148 -0.41 -5.89 3.31
CA ILE A 148 -0.91 -4.54 3.54
C ILE A 148 -1.37 -3.97 2.20
N ASN A 149 -2.67 -3.79 2.05
CA ASN A 149 -3.26 -3.19 0.85
C ASN A 149 -3.43 -1.68 1.05
N ILE A 150 -3.00 -0.89 0.08
CA ILE A 150 -3.24 0.57 0.12
C ILE A 150 -4.58 0.87 -0.55
N GLY A 151 -5.57 1.07 0.31
CA GLY A 151 -6.91 1.55 -0.04
C GLY A 151 -6.94 3.06 -0.33
N SER A 152 -7.99 3.70 0.12
CA SER A 152 -8.18 5.17 0.19
C SER A 152 -9.38 5.48 1.09
N ILE A 153 -9.42 6.66 1.67
CA ILE A 153 -10.65 7.17 2.28
C ILE A 153 -11.79 7.25 1.27
N ASP A 154 -11.51 7.42 -0.03
CA ASP A 154 -12.51 7.43 -1.10
C ASP A 154 -13.23 6.07 -1.28
N GLY A 155 -12.69 5.00 -0.71
CA GLY A 155 -13.40 3.72 -0.58
C GLY A 155 -14.24 3.60 0.71
N ILE A 156 -14.24 4.62 1.57
CA ILE A 156 -15.00 4.67 2.84
C ILE A 156 -16.12 5.69 2.74
N HIS A 157 -15.81 6.89 2.24
CA HIS A 157 -16.79 7.97 2.04
C HIS A 157 -16.83 8.40 0.58
N VAL A 158 -17.84 9.17 0.20
CA VAL A 158 -17.97 9.70 -1.16
C VAL A 158 -17.02 10.89 -1.33
N PRO A 159 -16.07 10.84 -2.30
CA PRO A 159 -15.20 11.96 -2.60
C PRO A 159 -15.96 13.12 -3.27
N THR A 160 -15.41 14.34 -3.17
CA THR A 160 -15.94 15.51 -3.87
C THR A 160 -15.56 15.53 -5.36
N LEU A 161 -14.52 14.80 -5.75
CA LEU A 161 -14.05 14.69 -7.12
C LEU A 161 -14.78 13.55 -7.84
N GLU A 162 -15.05 13.73 -9.12
CA GLU A 162 -15.71 12.73 -9.98
C GLU A 162 -14.74 11.61 -10.39
N THR A 163 -14.31 10.82 -9.41
CA THR A 163 -13.35 9.71 -9.54
C THR A 163 -14.05 8.36 -9.37
N TYR A 164 -15.12 8.12 -10.12
CA TYR A 164 -16.03 6.96 -9.96
C TYR A 164 -15.30 5.61 -9.95
N ALA A 165 -14.49 5.33 -10.97
CA ALA A 165 -13.74 4.08 -11.07
C ALA A 165 -12.74 3.91 -9.91
N TYR A 166 -12.07 5.00 -9.50
CA TYR A 166 -11.12 4.98 -8.40
C TYR A 166 -11.80 4.67 -7.08
N SER A 167 -12.86 5.41 -6.74
CA SER A 167 -13.63 5.20 -5.52
C SER A 167 -14.17 3.77 -5.44
N ALA A 168 -14.79 3.28 -6.53
CA ALA A 168 -15.27 1.90 -6.61
C ALA A 168 -14.12 0.88 -6.44
N SER A 169 -12.96 1.11 -7.07
CA SER A 169 -11.80 0.22 -6.94
C SER A 169 -11.27 0.15 -5.51
N LYS A 170 -11.26 1.29 -4.78
CA LYS A 170 -10.77 1.34 -3.40
C LYS A 170 -11.74 0.68 -2.41
N ALA A 171 -13.05 0.82 -2.63
CA ALA A 171 -14.06 0.05 -1.90
C ALA A 171 -13.91 -1.46 -2.15
N ALA A 172 -13.65 -1.87 -3.40
CA ALA A 172 -13.38 -3.26 -3.74
C ALA A 172 -12.13 -3.81 -3.04
N VAL A 173 -11.04 -3.03 -2.97
CA VAL A 173 -9.82 -3.41 -2.22
C VAL A 173 -10.12 -3.60 -0.73
N HIS A 174 -10.95 -2.76 -0.12
CA HIS A 174 -11.34 -2.92 1.28
C HIS A 174 -12.10 -4.23 1.51
N GLN A 175 -13.01 -4.59 0.61
CA GLN A 175 -13.73 -5.86 0.72
C GLN A 175 -12.83 -7.06 0.40
N LEU A 176 -11.96 -6.95 -0.61
CA LEU A 176 -10.98 -7.98 -0.95
C LEU A 176 -10.03 -8.25 0.23
N THR A 177 -9.61 -7.20 0.95
CA THR A 177 -8.80 -7.30 2.18
C THR A 177 -9.47 -8.22 3.20
N ARG A 178 -10.75 -8.01 3.50
CA ARG A 178 -11.50 -8.84 4.44
C ARG A 178 -11.64 -10.29 3.97
N HIS A 179 -11.87 -10.48 2.67
CA HIS A 179 -12.02 -11.81 2.10
C HIS A 179 -10.69 -12.58 2.16
N LEU A 180 -9.58 -11.96 1.74
CA LEU A 180 -8.25 -12.56 1.82
C LEU A 180 -7.84 -12.86 3.27
N ALA A 181 -8.12 -11.94 4.21
CA ALA A 181 -7.85 -12.13 5.62
C ALA A 181 -8.45 -13.41 6.19
N ARG A 182 -9.70 -13.72 5.79
CA ARG A 182 -10.38 -14.94 6.25
C ARG A 182 -9.71 -16.21 5.75
N PHE A 183 -9.23 -16.23 4.50
CA PHE A 183 -8.75 -17.46 3.85
C PHE A 183 -7.23 -17.65 3.98
N LEU A 184 -6.47 -16.62 4.33
CA LEU A 184 -5.02 -16.72 4.52
C LEU A 184 -4.60 -16.88 5.98
N ALA A 185 -5.51 -16.63 6.93
CA ALA A 185 -5.27 -16.95 8.35
C ALA A 185 -5.12 -18.46 8.55
N PRO A 186 -4.34 -18.89 9.60
CA PRO A 186 -3.69 -18.06 10.62
C PRO A 186 -2.29 -17.56 10.25
N THR A 187 -1.65 -18.09 9.21
CA THR A 187 -0.25 -17.83 8.88
C THR A 187 0.01 -16.51 8.14
N VAL A 188 -1.04 -15.85 7.65
CA VAL A 188 -0.93 -14.54 6.97
C VAL A 188 -2.05 -13.62 7.45
N THR A 189 -1.69 -12.43 7.93
CA THR A 189 -2.67 -11.35 8.16
C THR A 189 -2.81 -10.47 6.93
N VAL A 190 -4.01 -9.98 6.67
CA VAL A 190 -4.29 -9.07 5.55
C VAL A 190 -5.06 -7.87 6.08
N ASN A 191 -4.46 -6.67 5.97
CA ASN A 191 -5.07 -5.42 6.38
C ASN A 191 -4.99 -4.37 5.28
N ALA A 192 -5.78 -3.33 5.37
CA ALA A 192 -5.69 -2.17 4.49
C ALA A 192 -5.38 -0.90 5.28
N ILE A 193 -4.51 -0.06 4.72
CA ILE A 193 -4.40 1.35 5.07
C ILE A 193 -5.28 2.13 4.10
N ALA A 194 -6.10 3.03 4.60
CA ALA A 194 -6.92 3.94 3.80
C ALA A 194 -6.38 5.38 3.96
N PRO A 195 -5.42 5.81 3.10
CA PRO A 195 -4.86 7.13 3.18
C PRO A 195 -5.88 8.21 2.87
N GLY A 196 -5.77 9.34 3.59
CA GLY A 196 -6.26 10.63 3.18
C GLY A 196 -5.29 11.35 2.24
N PRO A 197 -5.26 12.69 2.24
CA PRO A 197 -4.36 13.46 1.41
C PRO A 197 -2.90 13.37 1.92
N PHE A 198 -2.00 12.94 1.04
CA PHE A 198 -0.55 12.91 1.21
C PHE A 198 0.12 13.54 -0.01
N GLU A 199 1.31 14.10 0.17
CA GLU A 199 2.11 14.55 -0.95
C GLU A 199 2.44 13.38 -1.88
N SER A 200 2.04 13.51 -3.14
CA SER A 200 2.35 12.52 -4.17
C SER A 200 2.17 13.15 -5.55
N LYS A 201 2.77 12.56 -6.58
CA LYS A 201 2.54 13.00 -7.96
C LYS A 201 1.06 12.95 -8.35
N MET A 202 0.30 12.00 -7.78
CA MET A 202 -1.14 11.86 -8.02
C MET A 202 -1.94 13.04 -7.47
N MET A 203 -1.50 13.61 -6.35
CA MET A 203 -2.15 14.72 -5.65
C MET A 203 -1.53 16.09 -5.96
N ALA A 204 -0.43 16.15 -6.72
CA ALA A 204 0.35 17.39 -6.89
C ALA A 204 -0.51 18.55 -7.40
N ALA A 205 -1.23 18.38 -8.52
CA ALA A 205 -2.09 19.43 -9.06
C ALA A 205 -3.24 19.82 -8.12
N THR A 206 -3.81 18.84 -7.41
CA THR A 206 -4.89 19.08 -6.45
C THR A 206 -4.37 19.84 -5.22
N LEU A 207 -3.19 19.48 -4.72
CA LEU A 207 -2.57 20.17 -3.58
C LEU A 207 -2.07 21.57 -3.96
N GLU A 208 -1.58 21.77 -5.17
CA GLU A 208 -1.22 23.09 -5.69
C GLU A 208 -2.43 24.03 -5.75
N ALA A 209 -3.58 23.52 -6.20
CA ALA A 209 -4.79 24.34 -6.35
C ALA A 209 -5.57 24.52 -5.03
N PHE A 210 -5.59 23.51 -4.15
CA PHE A 210 -6.50 23.44 -2.99
C PHE A 210 -5.83 22.95 -1.69
N GLY A 211 -4.50 22.96 -1.60
CA GLY A 211 -3.76 22.39 -0.47
C GLY A 211 -4.19 22.94 0.91
N ASP A 212 -4.33 24.26 1.04
CA ASP A 212 -4.77 24.89 2.28
C ASP A 212 -6.21 24.50 2.66
N GLN A 213 -7.10 24.40 1.67
CA GLN A 213 -8.48 23.97 1.90
C GLN A 213 -8.54 22.53 2.36
N ILE A 214 -7.77 21.66 1.69
CA ILE A 214 -7.67 20.24 2.04
C ILE A 214 -7.10 20.09 3.46
N ALA A 215 -6.01 20.77 3.78
CA ALA A 215 -5.42 20.75 5.11
C ALA A 215 -6.41 21.26 6.17
N SER A 216 -7.11 22.36 5.90
CA SER A 216 -8.08 22.95 6.83
C SER A 216 -9.35 22.09 7.01
N SER A 217 -9.70 21.26 6.03
CA SER A 217 -10.85 20.33 6.12
C SER A 217 -10.57 19.14 7.05
N ALA A 218 -9.31 18.74 7.19
CA ALA A 218 -8.94 17.69 8.13
C ALA A 218 -9.08 18.16 9.58
N PRO A 219 -9.66 17.37 10.50
CA PRO A 219 -9.65 17.66 11.93
C PRO A 219 -8.28 18.00 12.50
N LEU A 220 -7.22 17.30 12.04
CA LEU A 220 -5.83 17.58 12.44
C LEU A 220 -5.17 18.76 11.72
N LYS A 221 -5.90 19.50 10.85
CA LYS A 221 -5.47 20.74 10.19
C LYS A 221 -4.18 20.63 9.38
N ARG A 222 -3.89 19.45 8.85
CA ARG A 222 -2.74 19.20 7.98
C ARG A 222 -2.97 18.02 7.07
N ILE A 223 -2.20 17.92 5.99
CA ILE A 223 -2.05 16.71 5.20
C ILE A 223 -1.13 15.71 5.91
N GLY A 224 -1.16 14.46 5.48
CA GLY A 224 -0.29 13.40 5.99
C GLY A 224 1.18 13.62 5.64
N ARG A 225 2.08 13.22 6.54
CA ARG A 225 3.54 13.26 6.38
C ARG A 225 4.09 11.86 6.12
N PRO A 226 5.30 11.72 5.58
CA PRO A 226 5.94 10.42 5.39
C PRO A 226 5.93 9.53 6.65
N ASP A 227 6.20 10.11 7.81
CA ASP A 227 6.24 9.39 9.09
C ASP A 227 4.87 8.85 9.52
N ASP A 228 3.77 9.55 9.19
CA ASP A 228 2.41 9.07 9.49
C ASP A 228 2.12 7.77 8.73
N MET A 229 2.59 7.69 7.48
CA MET A 229 2.42 6.50 6.64
C MET A 229 3.41 5.40 7.03
N GLY A 230 4.69 5.73 7.16
CA GLY A 230 5.75 4.80 7.54
C GLY A 230 5.48 4.14 8.89
N GLY A 231 5.12 4.93 9.90
CA GLY A 231 4.79 4.44 11.24
C GLY A 231 3.61 3.48 11.25
N THR A 232 2.54 3.81 10.52
CA THR A 232 1.38 2.91 10.39
C THR A 232 1.75 1.61 9.67
N ALA A 233 2.54 1.69 8.61
CA ALA A 233 2.99 0.53 7.85
C ALA A 233 3.90 -0.37 8.69
N ILE A 234 4.84 0.20 9.47
CA ILE A 234 5.70 -0.54 10.40
C ILE A 234 4.85 -1.22 11.49
N PHE A 235 3.87 -0.52 12.07
CA PHE A 235 2.96 -1.12 13.06
C PHE A 235 2.28 -2.36 12.49
N LEU A 236 1.67 -2.29 11.32
CA LEU A 236 0.99 -3.43 10.69
C LEU A 236 1.96 -4.55 10.28
N ALA A 237 3.19 -4.23 9.94
CA ALA A 237 4.23 -5.17 9.53
C ALA A 237 4.89 -5.89 10.72
N SER A 238 4.86 -5.30 11.91
CA SER A 238 5.52 -5.78 13.10
C SER A 238 4.67 -6.76 13.93
N ARG A 239 5.24 -7.29 15.01
CA ARG A 239 4.51 -8.10 15.99
C ARG A 239 3.41 -7.33 16.69
N GLY A 240 3.54 -6.00 16.82
CA GLY A 240 2.48 -5.15 17.36
C GLY A 240 1.17 -5.22 16.60
N GLY A 241 1.24 -5.50 15.28
CA GLY A 241 0.07 -5.69 14.41
C GLY A 241 -0.38 -7.14 14.23
N SER A 242 0.23 -8.13 14.90
CA SER A 242 0.02 -9.56 14.63
C SER A 242 -1.40 -10.07 14.89
N TYR A 243 -2.17 -9.40 15.75
CA TYR A 243 -3.56 -9.76 16.05
C TYR A 243 -4.59 -8.94 15.26
N LEU A 244 -4.14 -8.21 14.25
CA LEU A 244 -4.99 -7.45 13.32
C LEU A 244 -5.07 -8.19 11.99
N THR A 245 -6.30 -8.55 11.57
CA THR A 245 -6.55 -9.05 10.22
C THR A 245 -7.94 -8.64 9.75
N GLY A 246 -8.08 -8.28 8.47
CA GLY A 246 -9.34 -7.78 7.87
C GLY A 246 -9.67 -6.32 8.21
N ALA A 247 -8.78 -5.60 8.89
CA ALA A 247 -9.00 -4.20 9.23
C ALA A 247 -8.77 -3.27 8.04
N VAL A 248 -9.52 -2.15 8.02
CA VAL A 248 -9.29 -1.00 7.13
C VAL A 248 -9.02 0.19 8.04
N ILE A 249 -7.79 0.69 8.03
CA ILE A 249 -7.31 1.72 8.95
C ILE A 249 -7.18 3.05 8.21
N PRO A 250 -8.06 4.04 8.47
CA PRO A 250 -7.89 5.37 7.93
C PRO A 250 -6.64 6.05 8.51
N VAL A 251 -5.82 6.64 7.62
CA VAL A 251 -4.68 7.49 7.97
C VAL A 251 -4.89 8.81 7.25
N ASP A 252 -5.75 9.67 7.78
CA ASP A 252 -6.37 10.75 7.05
C ASP A 252 -6.58 12.04 7.88
N GLY A 253 -6.05 12.08 9.09
CA GLY A 253 -6.28 13.21 9.99
C GLY A 253 -7.71 13.38 10.46
N GLY A 254 -8.55 12.32 10.34
CA GLY A 254 -9.94 12.27 10.79
C GLY A 254 -10.98 12.62 9.72
N ILE A 255 -10.57 12.82 8.46
CA ILE A 255 -11.48 13.25 7.37
C ILE A 255 -12.65 12.28 7.20
N ALA A 256 -12.37 10.98 7.07
CA ALA A 256 -13.40 9.98 6.75
C ALA A 256 -14.25 9.55 7.95
N THR A 257 -13.75 9.71 9.17
CA THR A 257 -14.38 9.11 10.37
C THR A 257 -15.01 10.14 11.29
N VAL A 258 -14.46 11.35 11.36
CA VAL A 258 -14.95 12.41 12.26
C VAL A 258 -15.74 13.49 11.49
N GLY A 259 -15.57 13.51 10.16
CA GLY A 259 -16.21 14.50 9.28
C GLY A 259 -15.47 15.85 9.24
N ALA A 260 -15.87 16.69 8.28
CA ALA A 260 -15.36 18.05 8.20
C ALA A 260 -15.69 18.79 9.51
N GLY A 261 -14.68 19.53 10.02
CA GLY A 261 -14.82 20.25 11.28
C GLY A 261 -16.12 21.03 11.39
N ARG A 262 -16.66 21.09 12.59
CA ARG A 262 -17.85 21.91 12.91
C ARG A 262 -17.62 23.33 12.41
N LEU A 263 -18.67 23.88 11.76
CA LEU A 263 -18.78 25.30 11.41
C LEU A 263 -18.51 26.17 12.63
#